data_b2334aa54c7152ea4b13a56a54233ad5
#
_entry.id   b2334aa54c7152ea4b13a56a54233ad5
#
_cell.length_a   1.000
_cell.length_b   1.000
_cell.length_c   1.000
_cell.angle_alpha   90.00
_cell.angle_beta   90.00
_cell.angle_gamma   90.00
#
_symmetry.space_group_name_H-M   'P 1'
#
loop_
_entity.id
_entity.type
_entity.pdbx_description
1 polymer ?
#
loop_
_entity_poly.entity_id
_entity_poly.type
_entity_poly.pdbx_seq_one_letter_code
_entity_poly.pdbx_strand_id
1 'polypeptide(L)'
;MKILIIQQRYGIGDLIIFLPYIHAISKKFKTKVSLLVKESSKASDLLSNDKNIDEILILDKDKDGIKGFFKLSNEIKKRKFDKVFIFNSSLRYNLIAKFSGVKSVFQYPLFRSKDNLVHSAKIFTENVTGEIISTEPNLNIKSIHEFDKNIKHVGLGISASGLTKRWDIQNYIRLAQELKKNINVNFI
;
A
#
# COMPACT_ATOMS: atom_id res chain seq x y z
N MET A 1 -14.27 -17.76 -2.61
CA MET A 1 -14.46 -16.37 -3.08
C MET A 1 -13.09 -15.74 -3.27
N LYS A 2 -12.85 -15.14 -4.42
CA LYS A 2 -11.59 -14.45 -4.75
C LYS A 2 -11.83 -12.93 -4.81
N ILE A 3 -11.01 -12.16 -4.14
CA ILE A 3 -11.15 -10.71 -4.05
C ILE A 3 -9.89 -10.04 -4.58
N LEU A 4 -10.06 -9.06 -5.46
CA LEU A 4 -8.98 -8.18 -5.90
C LEU A 4 -9.17 -6.80 -5.30
N ILE A 5 -8.09 -6.23 -4.78
CA ILE A 5 -8.03 -4.83 -4.36
C ILE A 5 -7.08 -4.09 -5.28
N ILE A 6 -7.53 -2.98 -5.84
CA ILE A 6 -6.74 -2.11 -6.73
C ILE A 6 -6.36 -0.84 -5.98
N GLN A 7 -5.06 -0.71 -5.68
CA GLN A 7 -4.47 0.48 -5.08
C GLN A 7 -3.27 0.90 -5.93
N GLN A 8 -3.41 1.94 -6.73
CA GLN A 8 -2.41 2.32 -7.74
C GLN A 8 -1.58 3.56 -7.38
N ARG A 9 -1.63 4.03 -6.14
CA ARG A 9 -0.84 5.19 -5.73
C ARG A 9 0.64 4.81 -5.62
N TYR A 10 1.49 5.82 -5.73
CA TYR A 10 2.93 5.62 -5.72
C TYR A 10 3.50 5.61 -4.31
N GLY A 11 4.45 4.72 -4.09
CA GLY A 11 5.30 4.71 -2.91
C GLY A 11 4.81 3.85 -1.75
N ILE A 12 5.76 3.57 -0.86
CA ILE A 12 5.57 2.74 0.33
C ILE A 12 4.56 3.37 1.29
N GLY A 13 4.65 4.68 1.50
CA GLY A 13 3.75 5.40 2.41
C GLY A 13 2.28 5.29 2.00
N ASP A 14 1.99 5.39 0.69
CA ASP A 14 0.64 5.20 0.19
C ASP A 14 0.12 3.78 0.45
N LEU A 15 0.97 2.75 0.27
CA LEU A 15 0.59 1.37 0.58
C LEU A 15 0.22 1.22 2.06
N ILE A 16 1.05 1.75 2.95
CA ILE A 16 0.85 1.66 4.40
C ILE A 16 -0.46 2.34 4.83
N ILE A 17 -0.76 3.51 4.27
CA ILE A 17 -2.01 4.24 4.53
C ILE A 17 -3.24 3.39 4.17
N PHE A 18 -3.17 2.58 3.11
CA PHE A 18 -4.30 1.75 2.69
C PHE A 18 -4.38 0.38 3.37
N LEU A 19 -3.33 -0.04 4.06
CA LEU A 19 -3.25 -1.37 4.65
C LEU A 19 -4.38 -1.70 5.65
N PRO A 20 -4.81 -0.80 6.56
CA PRO A 20 -5.94 -1.07 7.45
C PRO A 20 -7.22 -1.43 6.70
N TYR A 21 -7.49 -0.76 5.59
CA TYR A 21 -8.68 -0.97 4.78
C TYR A 21 -8.63 -2.28 3.99
N ILE A 22 -7.43 -2.63 3.50
CA ILE A 22 -7.16 -3.91 2.84
C ILE A 22 -7.42 -5.06 3.82
N HIS A 23 -6.87 -4.95 5.04
CA HIS A 23 -7.07 -5.95 6.10
C HIS A 23 -8.53 -6.05 6.54
N ALA A 24 -9.24 -4.93 6.64
CA ALA A 24 -10.65 -4.91 6.99
C ALA A 24 -11.51 -5.66 5.96
N ILE A 25 -11.24 -5.48 4.67
CA ILE A 25 -11.93 -6.21 3.59
C ILE A 25 -11.62 -7.72 3.70
N SER A 26 -10.35 -8.09 3.87
CA SER A 26 -9.95 -9.50 4.06
C SER A 26 -10.68 -10.13 5.25
N LYS A 27 -10.71 -9.45 6.39
CA LYS A 27 -11.38 -9.89 7.62
C LYS A 27 -12.89 -10.03 7.43
N LYS A 28 -13.54 -9.02 6.84
CA LYS A 28 -14.99 -9.02 6.59
C LYS A 28 -15.44 -10.21 5.76
N PHE A 29 -14.70 -10.50 4.71
CA PHE A 29 -15.04 -11.59 3.80
C PHE A 29 -14.38 -12.92 4.17
N LYS A 30 -13.64 -12.98 5.28
CA LYS A 30 -12.92 -14.18 5.80
C LYS A 30 -12.11 -14.88 4.72
N THR A 31 -11.43 -14.10 3.88
CA THR A 31 -10.60 -14.61 2.79
C THR A 31 -9.40 -13.71 2.56
N LYS A 32 -8.29 -14.30 2.16
CA LYS A 32 -7.14 -13.53 1.69
C LYS A 32 -7.51 -12.76 0.43
N VAL A 33 -6.89 -11.61 0.23
CA VAL A 33 -7.13 -10.75 -0.93
C VAL A 33 -5.90 -10.65 -1.82
N SER A 34 -6.11 -10.57 -3.13
CA SER A 34 -5.06 -10.22 -4.08
C SER A 34 -4.98 -8.70 -4.21
N LEU A 35 -3.75 -8.17 -4.35
CA LEU A 35 -3.52 -6.74 -4.53
C LEU A 35 -3.00 -6.44 -5.92
N LEU A 36 -3.54 -5.42 -6.57
CA LEU A 36 -2.96 -4.79 -7.76
C LEU A 36 -2.39 -3.44 -7.37
N VAL A 37 -1.07 -3.34 -7.37
CA VAL A 37 -0.31 -2.18 -6.88
C VAL A 37 0.82 -1.82 -7.83
N LYS A 38 1.38 -0.63 -7.67
CA LYS A 38 2.60 -0.22 -8.39
C LYS A 38 3.84 -0.84 -7.75
N GLU A 39 4.83 -1.17 -8.57
CA GLU A 39 6.11 -1.72 -8.11
C GLU A 39 6.82 -0.81 -7.08
N SER A 40 6.70 0.51 -7.26
CA SER A 40 7.25 1.51 -6.33
C SER A 40 6.68 1.44 -4.91
N SER A 41 5.57 0.74 -4.70
CA SER A 41 5.00 0.49 -3.38
C SER A 41 5.79 -0.50 -2.54
N LYS A 42 6.67 -1.32 -3.17
CA LYS A 42 7.42 -2.40 -2.52
C LYS A 42 6.53 -3.40 -1.77
N ALA A 43 5.30 -3.58 -2.26
CA ALA A 43 4.33 -4.46 -1.62
C ALA A 43 4.82 -5.91 -1.50
N SER A 44 5.52 -6.43 -2.51
CA SER A 44 6.06 -7.79 -2.51
C SER A 44 7.04 -8.04 -1.36
N ASP A 45 7.86 -7.03 -1.03
CA ASP A 45 8.82 -7.12 0.06
C ASP A 45 8.14 -6.95 1.43
N LEU A 46 7.26 -5.94 1.54
CA LEU A 46 6.62 -5.56 2.80
C LEU A 46 5.53 -6.51 3.26
N LEU A 47 4.78 -7.12 2.33
CA LEU A 47 3.61 -7.93 2.61
C LEU A 47 3.82 -9.43 2.36
N SER A 48 5.07 -9.88 2.16
CA SER A 48 5.40 -11.29 1.91
C SER A 48 4.91 -12.25 3.00
N ASN A 49 4.81 -11.78 4.24
CA ASN A 49 4.34 -12.55 5.39
C ASN A 49 2.96 -12.11 5.90
N ASP A 50 2.22 -11.31 5.13
CA ASP A 50 0.92 -10.82 5.55
C ASP A 50 -0.16 -11.90 5.42
N LYS A 51 -0.84 -12.20 6.52
CA LYS A 51 -1.86 -13.25 6.60
C LYS A 51 -3.11 -12.96 5.78
N ASN A 52 -3.34 -11.68 5.45
CA ASN A 52 -4.53 -11.23 4.75
C ASN A 52 -4.32 -11.18 3.24
N ILE A 53 -3.08 -11.32 2.77
CA ILE A 53 -2.71 -11.20 1.36
C ILE A 53 -2.47 -12.58 0.76
N ASP A 54 -3.05 -12.81 -0.43
CA ASP A 54 -2.90 -14.04 -1.22
C ASP A 54 -1.86 -13.87 -2.33
N GLU A 55 -2.05 -12.84 -3.15
CA GLU A 55 -1.21 -12.57 -4.32
C GLU A 55 -0.99 -11.06 -4.48
N ILE A 56 0.19 -10.68 -4.93
CA ILE A 56 0.53 -9.31 -5.29
C ILE A 56 0.76 -9.23 -6.80
N LEU A 57 -0.08 -8.46 -7.47
CA LEU A 57 -0.02 -8.18 -8.90
C LEU A 57 0.61 -6.81 -9.09
N ILE A 58 1.62 -6.74 -9.94
CA ILE A 58 2.31 -5.49 -10.21
C ILE A 58 1.69 -4.79 -11.42
N LEU A 59 1.39 -3.51 -11.25
CA LEU A 59 0.92 -2.63 -12.30
C LEU A 59 2.12 -1.98 -13.00
N ASP A 60 2.60 -2.64 -14.04
CA ASP A 60 3.73 -2.20 -14.86
C ASP A 60 3.30 -1.18 -15.91
N LYS A 61 4.30 -0.50 -16.52
CA LYS A 61 4.07 0.47 -17.60
C LYS A 61 3.40 -0.13 -18.83
N ASP A 62 3.60 -1.41 -19.10
CA ASP A 62 3.00 -2.13 -20.22
C ASP A 62 1.47 -2.36 -20.06
N LYS A 63 0.95 -2.13 -18.85
CA LYS A 63 -0.48 -2.11 -18.52
C LYS A 63 -1.11 -0.72 -18.68
N ASP A 64 -0.35 0.27 -19.17
CA ASP A 64 -0.87 1.60 -19.48
C ASP A 64 -1.45 1.68 -20.91
N GLY A 65 -2.22 2.74 -21.19
CA GLY A 65 -2.86 2.95 -22.50
C GLY A 65 -3.92 1.90 -22.86
N ILE A 66 -4.31 1.86 -24.14
CA ILE A 66 -5.38 0.97 -24.64
C ILE A 66 -4.92 -0.49 -24.66
N LYS A 67 -3.71 -0.76 -25.11
CA LYS A 67 -3.16 -2.13 -25.13
C LYS A 67 -3.06 -2.69 -23.71
N GLY A 68 -2.60 -1.86 -22.77
CA GLY A 68 -2.53 -2.23 -21.37
C GLY A 68 -3.89 -2.45 -20.71
N PHE A 69 -4.93 -1.75 -21.16
CA PHE A 69 -6.31 -2.01 -20.73
C PHE A 69 -6.74 -3.45 -21.04
N PHE A 70 -6.59 -3.90 -22.26
CA PHE A 70 -6.96 -5.26 -22.65
C PHE A 70 -6.07 -6.31 -22.00
N LYS A 71 -4.76 -6.04 -21.87
CA LYS A 71 -3.81 -6.94 -21.20
C LYS A 71 -4.24 -7.16 -19.75
N LEU A 72 -4.48 -6.08 -19.00
CA LEU A 72 -4.89 -6.16 -17.61
C LEU A 72 -6.29 -6.79 -17.45
N SER A 73 -7.24 -6.47 -18.35
CA SER A 73 -8.57 -7.09 -18.34
C SER A 73 -8.46 -8.61 -18.52
N ASN A 74 -7.64 -9.09 -19.45
CA ASN A 74 -7.44 -10.52 -19.67
C ASN A 74 -6.73 -11.19 -18.47
N GLU A 75 -5.79 -10.52 -17.86
CA GLU A 75 -5.08 -10.99 -16.67
C GLU A 75 -6.05 -11.19 -15.49
N ILE A 76 -6.92 -10.21 -15.23
CA ILE A 76 -7.95 -10.27 -14.20
C ILE A 76 -8.99 -11.36 -14.52
N LYS A 77 -9.42 -11.45 -15.77
CA LYS A 77 -10.38 -12.48 -16.25
C LYS A 77 -9.90 -13.89 -16.01
N LYS A 78 -8.61 -14.17 -16.29
CA LYS A 78 -8.01 -15.50 -16.07
C LYS A 78 -8.02 -15.91 -14.59
N ARG A 79 -7.91 -14.96 -13.65
CA ARG A 79 -7.91 -15.22 -12.22
C ARG A 79 -9.31 -15.43 -11.62
N LYS A 80 -10.37 -15.06 -12.35
CA LYS A 80 -11.77 -15.29 -11.97
C LYS A 80 -12.10 -14.68 -10.59
N PHE A 81 -11.84 -13.39 -10.42
CA PHE A 81 -12.23 -12.69 -9.20
C PHE A 81 -13.75 -12.52 -9.11
N ASP A 82 -14.29 -12.73 -7.91
CA ASP A 82 -15.73 -12.54 -7.62
C ASP A 82 -16.04 -11.08 -7.32
N LYS A 83 -15.13 -10.39 -6.63
CA LYS A 83 -15.27 -9.00 -6.18
C LYS A 83 -13.99 -8.21 -6.44
N VAL A 84 -14.18 -6.93 -6.80
CA VAL A 84 -13.09 -5.97 -6.94
C VAL A 84 -13.38 -4.72 -6.12
N PHE A 85 -12.40 -4.29 -5.32
CA PHE A 85 -12.45 -3.04 -4.56
C PHE A 85 -11.38 -2.09 -5.11
N ILE A 86 -11.81 -0.90 -5.55
CA ILE A 86 -10.96 0.06 -6.26
C ILE A 86 -10.78 1.29 -5.38
N PHE A 87 -9.60 1.43 -4.78
CA PHE A 87 -9.19 2.62 -4.02
C PHE A 87 -8.65 3.72 -4.95
N ASN A 88 -9.42 4.02 -5.98
CA ASN A 88 -9.10 5.03 -6.99
C ASN A 88 -10.37 5.57 -7.64
N SER A 89 -10.40 6.87 -7.94
CA SER A 89 -11.52 7.52 -8.61
C SER A 89 -11.51 7.40 -10.14
N SER A 90 -10.55 6.69 -10.73
CA SER A 90 -10.43 6.51 -12.18
C SER A 90 -11.44 5.50 -12.72
N LEU A 91 -12.25 5.93 -13.67
CA LEU A 91 -13.17 5.05 -14.42
C LEU A 91 -12.45 3.88 -15.14
N ARG A 92 -11.17 4.06 -15.49
CA ARG A 92 -10.38 3.04 -16.17
C ARG A 92 -10.42 1.69 -15.46
N TYR A 93 -10.17 1.66 -14.15
CA TYR A 93 -10.12 0.39 -13.39
C TYR A 93 -11.49 -0.23 -13.20
N ASN A 94 -12.55 0.61 -13.12
CA ASN A 94 -13.92 0.12 -13.10
C ASN A 94 -14.26 -0.60 -14.40
N LEU A 95 -13.93 0.02 -15.54
CA LEU A 95 -14.14 -0.58 -16.85
C LEU A 95 -13.32 -1.86 -17.01
N ILE A 96 -12.05 -1.86 -16.64
CA ILE A 96 -11.19 -3.07 -16.67
C ILE A 96 -11.84 -4.21 -15.89
N ALA A 97 -12.30 -3.96 -14.66
CA ALA A 97 -12.94 -4.97 -13.83
C ALA A 97 -14.23 -5.51 -14.47
N LYS A 98 -15.09 -4.63 -15.02
CA LYS A 98 -16.30 -5.03 -15.73
C LYS A 98 -16.01 -5.83 -17.00
N PHE A 99 -15.08 -5.39 -17.82
CA PHE A 99 -14.63 -6.12 -19.03
C PHE A 99 -14.02 -7.49 -18.71
N SER A 100 -13.46 -7.62 -17.52
CA SER A 100 -12.91 -8.90 -17.02
C SER A 100 -14.01 -9.88 -16.57
N GLY A 101 -15.28 -9.47 -16.57
CA GLY A 101 -16.41 -10.30 -16.14
C GLY A 101 -16.62 -10.36 -14.64
N VAL A 102 -16.02 -9.44 -13.86
CA VAL A 102 -16.21 -9.36 -12.40
C VAL A 102 -17.65 -8.88 -12.11
N LYS A 103 -18.39 -9.65 -11.30
CA LYS A 103 -19.79 -9.38 -11.00
C LYS A 103 -19.99 -8.22 -10.02
N SER A 104 -19.14 -8.08 -9.04
CA SER A 104 -19.24 -7.09 -7.98
C SER A 104 -18.04 -6.16 -7.98
N VAL A 105 -18.25 -4.91 -8.39
CA VAL A 105 -17.20 -3.87 -8.45
C VAL A 105 -17.57 -2.74 -7.51
N PHE A 106 -16.74 -2.49 -6.52
CA PHE A 106 -16.87 -1.41 -5.55
C PHE A 106 -15.76 -0.40 -5.81
N GLN A 107 -16.09 0.87 -5.83
CA GLN A 107 -15.12 1.91 -6.15
C GLN A 107 -15.33 3.15 -5.31
N TYR A 108 -14.26 3.87 -5.04
CA TYR A 108 -14.26 5.22 -4.54
C TYR A 108 -15.21 6.12 -5.35
N PRO A 109 -15.81 7.14 -4.74
CA PRO A 109 -16.56 8.15 -5.45
C PRO A 109 -15.72 8.75 -6.60
N LEU A 110 -16.33 8.84 -7.79
CA LEU A 110 -15.68 9.39 -9.00
C LEU A 110 -15.30 10.86 -8.83
N PHE A 111 -16.13 11.61 -8.13
CA PHE A 111 -15.90 13.01 -7.80
C PHE A 111 -15.52 13.10 -6.32
N ARG A 112 -14.22 13.08 -6.09
CA ARG A 112 -13.66 13.22 -4.73
C ARG A 112 -13.86 14.66 -4.26
N SER A 113 -14.50 14.83 -3.11
CA SER A 113 -14.43 16.08 -2.36
C SER A 113 -12.94 16.37 -1.97
N LYS A 114 -12.65 17.56 -1.49
CA LYS A 114 -11.31 17.93 -0.99
C LYS A 114 -10.91 17.16 0.29
N ASP A 115 -11.62 16.08 0.62
CA ASP A 115 -11.41 15.29 1.82
C ASP A 115 -10.06 14.60 1.85
N ASN A 116 -9.57 14.44 3.07
CA ASN A 116 -8.35 13.69 3.33
C ASN A 116 -8.49 12.25 2.78
N LEU A 117 -7.41 11.74 2.20
CA LEU A 117 -7.33 10.41 1.63
C LEU A 117 -7.70 9.30 2.64
N VAL A 118 -7.21 9.42 3.86
CA VAL A 118 -7.49 8.47 4.96
C VAL A 118 -8.97 8.44 5.27
N HIS A 119 -9.61 9.62 5.35
CA HIS A 119 -11.05 9.74 5.62
C HIS A 119 -11.89 9.12 4.50
N SER A 120 -11.56 9.43 3.24
CA SER A 120 -12.26 8.84 2.08
C SER A 120 -12.13 7.31 2.04
N ALA A 121 -10.94 6.78 2.34
CA ALA A 121 -10.70 5.34 2.40
C ALA A 121 -11.48 4.66 3.53
N LYS A 122 -11.52 5.31 4.69
CA LYS A 122 -12.28 4.86 5.85
C LYS A 122 -13.77 4.75 5.51
N ILE A 123 -14.40 5.84 5.07
CA ILE A 123 -15.83 5.86 4.72
C ILE A 123 -16.16 4.81 3.66
N PHE A 124 -15.36 4.71 2.60
CA PHE A 124 -15.57 3.71 1.56
C PHE A 124 -15.54 2.29 2.13
N THR A 125 -14.57 2.00 2.99
CA THR A 125 -14.42 0.66 3.57
C THR A 125 -15.52 0.37 4.58
N GLU A 126 -15.91 1.32 5.43
CA GLU A 126 -17.02 1.21 6.37
C GLU A 126 -18.35 0.94 5.65
N ASN A 127 -18.61 1.66 4.56
CA ASN A 127 -19.82 1.44 3.72
C ASN A 127 -19.87 0.03 3.12
N VAL A 128 -18.72 -0.52 2.74
CA VAL A 128 -18.65 -1.84 2.11
C VAL A 128 -18.69 -2.97 3.15
N THR A 129 -18.05 -2.77 4.30
CA THR A 129 -17.96 -3.79 5.34
C THR A 129 -19.11 -3.74 6.33
N GLY A 130 -19.74 -2.57 6.52
CA GLY A 130 -20.71 -2.31 7.58
C GLY A 130 -20.07 -2.27 8.97
N GLU A 131 -18.77 -2.06 9.07
CA GLU A 131 -18.00 -2.08 10.33
C GLU A 131 -17.20 -0.80 10.48
N ILE A 132 -17.02 -0.32 11.72
CA ILE A 132 -16.12 0.81 12.02
C ILE A 132 -14.67 0.34 11.85
N ILE A 133 -13.89 1.08 11.05
CA ILE A 133 -12.54 0.69 10.68
C ILE A 133 -11.50 1.57 11.38
N SER A 134 -10.51 0.93 12.03
CA SER A 134 -9.30 1.62 12.49
C SER A 134 -8.51 2.15 11.30
N THR A 135 -7.88 3.31 11.47
CA THR A 135 -6.97 3.89 10.48
C THR A 135 -5.51 3.54 10.74
N GLU A 136 -5.23 2.78 11.80
CA GLU A 136 -3.88 2.41 12.19
C GLU A 136 -3.37 1.23 11.37
N PRO A 137 -2.24 1.40 10.66
CA PRO A 137 -1.66 0.31 9.89
C PRO A 137 -0.96 -0.69 10.81
N ASN A 138 -1.10 -1.97 10.48
CA ASN A 138 -0.36 -3.04 11.13
C ASN A 138 0.45 -3.80 10.08
N LEU A 139 1.77 -3.77 10.24
CA LEU A 139 2.72 -4.48 9.39
C LEU A 139 3.35 -5.63 10.16
N ASN A 140 3.25 -6.84 9.60
CA ASN A 140 3.92 -8.01 10.16
C ASN A 140 5.30 -8.19 9.50
N ILE A 141 6.25 -7.34 9.90
CA ILE A 141 7.64 -7.41 9.43
C ILE A 141 8.43 -8.24 10.45
N LYS A 142 9.06 -9.31 9.98
CA LYS A 142 10.04 -10.02 10.81
C LYS A 142 11.31 -9.16 10.93
N SER A 143 11.74 -8.89 12.14
CA SER A 143 13.06 -8.30 12.36
C SER A 143 14.13 -9.27 11.84
N ILE A 144 14.98 -8.77 10.96
CA ILE A 144 16.15 -9.50 10.44
C ILE A 144 17.41 -9.24 11.28
N HIS A 145 17.36 -8.29 12.20
CA HIS A 145 18.45 -7.94 13.07
C HIS A 145 18.00 -7.97 14.53
N GLU A 146 18.79 -8.63 15.35
CA GLU A 146 18.70 -8.49 16.80
C GLU A 146 19.56 -7.28 17.19
N PHE A 147 18.91 -6.30 17.80
CA PHE A 147 19.60 -5.12 18.32
C PHE A 147 20.01 -5.35 19.76
N ASP A 148 21.27 -5.01 20.11
CA ASP A 148 21.70 -5.00 21.50
C ASP A 148 20.88 -3.96 22.29
N LYS A 149 20.14 -4.43 23.27
CA LYS A 149 19.26 -3.59 24.11
C LYS A 149 20.03 -2.61 25.00
N ASN A 150 21.33 -2.83 25.20
CA ASN A 150 22.20 -1.99 26.02
C ASN A 150 22.76 -0.81 25.23
N ILE A 151 22.62 -0.80 23.91
CA ILE A 151 23.09 0.26 23.03
C ILE A 151 21.89 0.97 22.42
N LYS A 152 21.88 2.29 22.44
CA LYS A 152 20.84 3.06 21.73
C LYS A 152 21.08 3.00 20.23
N HIS A 153 20.04 2.65 19.47
CA HIS A 153 20.08 2.62 18.01
C HIS A 153 19.33 3.83 17.45
N VAL A 154 19.99 4.60 16.59
CA VAL A 154 19.42 5.82 15.98
C VAL A 154 19.41 5.66 14.47
N GLY A 155 18.21 5.57 13.89
CA GLY A 155 18.01 5.57 12.44
C GLY A 155 18.12 6.99 11.88
N LEU A 156 18.97 7.18 10.85
CA LEU A 156 19.10 8.44 10.14
C LEU A 156 18.47 8.35 8.75
N GLY A 157 17.30 8.96 8.56
CA GLY A 157 16.61 9.02 7.27
C GLY A 157 17.26 10.03 6.32
N ILE A 158 18.37 9.65 5.66
CA ILE A 158 19.17 10.55 4.82
C ILE A 158 18.64 10.76 3.40
N SER A 159 17.67 9.97 2.96
CA SER A 159 17.13 10.03 1.60
C SER A 159 15.69 10.53 1.55
N ALA A 160 15.35 11.25 0.50
CA ALA A 160 13.99 11.66 0.19
C ALA A 160 13.78 11.77 -1.31
N SER A 161 12.52 11.71 -1.76
CA SER A 161 12.12 11.73 -3.17
C SER A 161 12.38 13.07 -3.89
N GLY A 162 12.62 14.16 -3.17
CA GLY A 162 12.87 15.49 -3.71
C GLY A 162 14.07 16.18 -3.06
N LEU A 163 14.81 16.97 -3.81
CA LEU A 163 15.99 17.70 -3.32
C LEU A 163 15.63 18.63 -2.15
N THR A 164 14.50 19.32 -2.22
CA THR A 164 14.01 20.23 -1.16
C THR A 164 13.64 19.54 0.14
N LYS A 165 13.52 18.21 0.12
CA LYS A 165 13.20 17.39 1.30
C LYS A 165 14.42 16.73 1.91
N ARG A 166 15.61 16.96 1.35
CA ARG A 166 16.87 16.38 1.83
C ARG A 166 17.59 17.40 2.69
N TRP A 167 17.96 16.98 3.88
CA TRP A 167 18.89 17.74 4.69
C TRP A 167 20.32 17.51 4.19
N ASP A 168 21.21 18.49 4.32
CA ASP A 168 22.59 18.35 3.87
C ASP A 168 23.27 17.22 4.66
N ILE A 169 24.04 16.39 3.96
CA ILE A 169 24.73 15.23 4.55
C ILE A 169 25.72 15.63 5.66
N GLN A 170 26.34 16.81 5.54
CA GLN A 170 27.25 17.32 6.56
C GLN A 170 26.55 17.60 7.89
N ASN A 171 25.27 17.95 7.86
CA ASN A 171 24.49 18.16 9.06
C ASN A 171 24.17 16.83 9.76
N TYR A 172 23.89 15.74 9.00
CA TYR A 172 23.73 14.41 9.58
C TYR A 172 25.03 13.93 10.22
N ILE A 173 26.20 14.19 9.59
CA ILE A 173 27.51 13.83 10.14
C ILE A 173 27.75 14.57 11.46
N ARG A 174 27.51 15.88 11.51
CA ARG A 174 27.64 16.67 12.75
C ARG A 174 26.70 16.15 13.84
N LEU A 175 25.44 15.89 13.51
CA LEU A 175 24.47 15.33 14.46
C LEU A 175 24.96 14.00 15.03
N ALA A 176 25.44 13.10 14.18
CA ALA A 176 25.97 11.81 14.60
C ALA A 176 27.18 11.96 15.52
N GLN A 177 28.09 12.87 15.20
CA GLN A 177 29.27 13.16 16.04
C GLN A 177 28.88 13.71 17.41
N GLU A 178 27.95 14.66 17.46
CA GLU A 178 27.47 15.24 18.73
C GLU A 178 26.74 14.19 19.59
N LEU A 179 25.92 13.35 18.99
CA LEU A 179 25.25 12.26 19.72
C LEU A 179 26.26 11.28 20.32
N LYS A 180 27.30 10.88 19.57
CA LYS A 180 28.34 9.96 20.06
C LYS A 180 29.14 10.49 21.24
N LYS A 181 29.29 11.81 21.38
CA LYS A 181 29.98 12.41 22.53
C LYS A 181 29.20 12.22 23.84
N ASN A 182 27.87 12.17 23.76
CA ASN A 182 27.01 12.25 24.93
C ASN A 182 26.35 10.90 25.29
N ILE A 183 26.25 9.98 24.33
CA ILE A 183 25.56 8.70 24.54
C ILE A 183 26.25 7.57 23.77
N ASN A 184 26.17 6.36 24.33
CA ASN A 184 26.58 5.16 23.61
C ASN A 184 25.52 4.82 22.57
N VAL A 185 25.83 5.03 21.27
CA VAL A 185 24.86 4.95 20.17
C VAL A 185 25.44 4.32 18.91
N ASN A 186 24.66 3.46 18.28
CA ASN A 186 24.89 2.96 16.93
C ASN A 186 23.93 3.67 15.96
N PHE A 187 24.44 4.06 14.79
CA PHE A 187 23.65 4.64 13.71
C PHE A 187 23.31 3.60 12.66
N ILE A 188 22.11 3.71 12.12
CA ILE A 188 21.54 2.83 11.09
C ILE A 188 21.06 3.67 9.93
#